data_324549649ddd07000d339c52bb6ff955
#
_entry.id   324549649ddd07000d339c52bb6ff955
#
_cell.length_a   1.000
_cell.length_b   1.000
_cell.length_c   1.000
_cell.angle_alpha   90.00
_cell.angle_beta   90.00
_cell.angle_gamma   90.00
#
_symmetry.space_group_name_H-M   'P 1'
#
loop_
_entity.id
_entity.type
_entity.pdbx_description
1 polymer ?
#
loop_
_entity_poly.entity_id
_entity_poly.type
_entity_poly.pdbx_seq_one_letter_code
_entity_poly.pdbx_strand_id
1 'polypeptide(L)'
;MCGSGTPAIEAALAAIGRAPGSLRSRFAFMSIKGWNQIIPGEKAPRTAARQRFGATPEQIWKDMVLEAAEKEKTTDLPPIIATDISPDAVQNAQLNAHAAGVNSFITFKACDFADTPIPPLANPTADHSKSSPNGVVFFNPEYGIRLGDPKELEGVYARIGQFLHEKCAGMTGGLITGNPDLARMVDLYYATRIPFFNGPIDCRLFVYPGCETKGQL
;
A
#
# COMPACT_ATOMS: atom_id res chain seq x y z
N MET A 1 6.29 -5.15 11.18
CA MET A 1 5.91 -3.73 11.42
C MET A 1 4.67 -3.35 10.63
N CYS A 2 3.66 -4.23 10.54
CA CYS A 2 2.44 -3.95 9.77
C CYS A 2 1.41 -3.11 10.53
N GLY A 3 1.51 -3.03 11.87
CA GLY A 3 0.58 -2.31 12.73
C GLY A 3 -0.87 -2.72 12.47
N SER A 4 -1.72 -1.75 12.12
CA SER A 4 -3.13 -1.99 11.74
C SER A 4 -3.33 -2.71 10.41
N GLY A 5 -2.26 -3.02 9.65
CA GLY A 5 -2.30 -3.70 8.37
C GLY A 5 -2.61 -2.79 7.16
N THR A 6 -2.75 -1.49 7.33
CA THR A 6 -3.19 -0.57 6.26
C THR A 6 -2.41 -0.74 4.94
N PRO A 7 -1.05 -0.73 4.90
CA PRO A 7 -0.33 -0.89 3.64
C PRO A 7 -0.58 -2.24 2.96
N ALA A 8 -0.65 -3.33 3.73
CA ALA A 8 -0.91 -4.66 3.19
C ALA A 8 -2.35 -4.81 2.66
N ILE A 9 -3.32 -4.21 3.36
CA ILE A 9 -4.72 -4.18 2.94
C ILE A 9 -4.88 -3.39 1.63
N GLU A 10 -4.29 -2.19 1.54
CA GLU A 10 -4.33 -1.39 0.32
C GLU A 10 -3.61 -2.08 -0.85
N ALA A 11 -2.48 -2.77 -0.57
CA ALA A 11 -1.80 -3.58 -1.58
C ALA A 11 -2.70 -4.72 -2.08
N ALA A 12 -3.43 -5.40 -1.19
CA ALA A 12 -4.35 -6.47 -1.56
C ALA A 12 -5.55 -5.94 -2.36
N LEU A 13 -6.14 -4.80 -1.95
CA LEU A 13 -7.22 -4.14 -2.69
C LEU A 13 -6.77 -3.73 -4.09
N ALA A 14 -5.55 -3.19 -4.23
CA ALA A 14 -4.97 -2.85 -5.52
C ALA A 14 -4.68 -4.10 -6.38
N ALA A 15 -4.16 -5.19 -5.78
CA ALA A 15 -3.86 -6.42 -6.49
C ALA A 15 -5.11 -7.10 -7.07
N ILE A 16 -6.22 -7.11 -6.32
CA ILE A 16 -7.51 -7.63 -6.83
C ILE A 16 -8.19 -6.66 -7.80
N GLY A 17 -7.71 -5.43 -7.92
CA GLY A 17 -8.33 -4.40 -8.77
C GLY A 17 -9.63 -3.83 -8.21
N ARG A 18 -9.83 -3.86 -6.87
CA ARG A 18 -11.03 -3.31 -6.24
C ARG A 18 -11.10 -1.80 -6.43
N ALA A 19 -12.25 -1.32 -6.89
CA ALA A 19 -12.47 0.11 -7.10
C ALA A 19 -12.38 0.88 -5.77
N PRO A 20 -11.60 1.98 -5.70
CA PRO A 20 -11.52 2.82 -4.50
C PRO A 20 -12.90 3.27 -4.02
N GLY A 21 -13.17 3.12 -2.73
CA GLY A 21 -14.43 3.53 -2.13
C GLY A 21 -15.61 2.60 -2.36
N SER A 22 -15.46 1.45 -3.04
CA SER A 22 -16.55 0.47 -3.27
C SER A 22 -17.16 -0.07 -1.96
N LEU A 23 -16.42 0.00 -0.86
CA LEU A 23 -16.92 -0.37 0.49
C LEU A 23 -17.82 0.71 1.12
N ARG A 24 -17.96 1.88 0.50
CA ARG A 24 -18.80 2.97 1.02
C ARG A 24 -20.18 2.92 0.37
N SER A 25 -21.21 2.96 1.22
CA SER A 25 -22.60 3.05 0.76
C SER A 25 -23.01 4.44 0.31
N ARG A 26 -22.30 5.51 0.74
CA ARG A 26 -22.61 6.90 0.45
C ARG A 26 -21.37 7.74 0.21
N PHE A 27 -21.49 8.66 -0.74
CA PHE A 27 -20.48 9.67 -1.06
C PHE A 27 -21.09 11.07 -0.91
N ALA A 28 -20.25 12.09 -0.66
CA ALA A 28 -20.69 13.45 -0.45
C ALA A 28 -21.51 14.00 -1.64
N PHE A 29 -21.14 13.64 -2.87
CA PHE A 29 -21.86 14.08 -4.08
C PHE A 29 -23.31 13.59 -4.12
N MET A 30 -23.65 12.44 -3.50
CA MET A 30 -25.03 11.94 -3.40
C MET A 30 -25.93 12.80 -2.52
N SER A 31 -25.34 13.70 -1.73
CA SER A 31 -26.06 14.66 -0.88
C SER A 31 -26.21 16.02 -1.52
N ILE A 32 -25.67 16.23 -2.72
CA ILE A 32 -25.84 17.48 -3.47
C ILE A 32 -27.29 17.62 -3.91
N LYS A 33 -27.89 18.77 -3.62
CA LYS A 33 -29.27 19.05 -4.04
C LYS A 33 -29.41 18.94 -5.57
N GLY A 34 -30.35 18.15 -6.02
CA GLY A 34 -30.55 17.87 -7.45
C GLY A 34 -29.70 16.75 -8.04
N TRP A 35 -28.87 16.05 -7.23
CA TRP A 35 -28.09 14.89 -7.69
C TRP A 35 -28.92 13.90 -8.54
N ASN A 36 -30.13 13.53 -8.09
CA ASN A 36 -31.01 12.61 -8.81
C ASN A 36 -31.67 13.23 -10.07
N GLN A 37 -31.47 14.51 -10.31
CA GLN A 37 -32.04 15.27 -11.45
C GLN A 37 -30.96 15.67 -12.47
N ILE A 38 -29.68 15.34 -12.20
CA ILE A 38 -28.60 15.64 -13.13
C ILE A 38 -28.73 14.66 -14.31
N ILE A 39 -29.37 15.12 -15.37
CA ILE A 39 -29.38 14.44 -16.66
C ILE A 39 -28.08 14.87 -17.37
N PRO A 40 -27.22 13.94 -17.81
CA PRO A 40 -26.05 14.31 -18.61
C PRO A 40 -26.49 15.13 -19.82
N GLY A 41 -26.05 16.39 -19.90
CA GLY A 41 -26.46 17.30 -20.96
C GLY A 41 -26.06 16.77 -22.35
N GLU A 42 -26.76 17.31 -23.41
CA GLU A 42 -26.54 16.94 -24.82
C GLU A 42 -25.10 17.09 -25.35
N LYS A 43 -24.24 17.78 -24.59
CA LYS A 43 -22.82 18.01 -24.91
C LYS A 43 -21.84 16.98 -24.34
N ALA A 44 -22.32 15.92 -23.64
CA ALA A 44 -21.45 14.85 -23.18
C ALA A 44 -20.87 14.06 -24.39
N PRO A 45 -19.55 13.72 -24.35
CA PRO A 45 -18.95 12.97 -25.47
C PRO A 45 -19.70 11.68 -25.75
N ARG A 46 -19.72 11.26 -27.03
CA ARG A 46 -20.40 10.05 -27.54
C ARG A 46 -19.71 8.75 -27.08
N THR A 47 -19.40 8.64 -25.81
CA THR A 47 -18.88 7.42 -25.19
C THR A 47 -20.02 6.50 -24.74
N ALA A 48 -19.71 5.25 -24.34
CA ALA A 48 -20.68 4.24 -23.91
C ALA A 48 -21.74 4.75 -22.89
N ALA A 49 -21.46 5.82 -22.17
CA ALA A 49 -22.39 6.51 -21.28
C ALA A 49 -23.62 7.06 -22.03
N ARG A 50 -23.49 7.45 -23.32
CA ARG A 50 -24.60 8.00 -24.12
C ARG A 50 -25.61 6.93 -24.58
N GLN A 51 -25.23 5.64 -24.59
CA GLN A 51 -26.16 4.54 -24.87
C GLN A 51 -27.04 4.19 -23.67
N ARG A 52 -26.70 4.68 -22.47
CA ARG A 52 -27.49 4.50 -21.23
C ARG A 52 -28.49 5.63 -20.98
N PHE A 53 -28.84 6.42 -21.98
CA PHE A 53 -29.83 7.49 -21.86
C PHE A 53 -31.22 6.92 -21.50
N GLY A 54 -31.70 7.31 -20.34
CA GLY A 54 -32.92 6.83 -19.68
C GLY A 54 -32.70 6.38 -18.24
N ALA A 55 -31.45 6.10 -17.86
CA ALA A 55 -31.12 5.71 -16.50
C ALA A 55 -30.91 6.91 -15.58
N THR A 56 -31.39 6.85 -14.36
CA THR A 56 -31.13 7.86 -13.32
C THR A 56 -29.65 7.84 -12.92
N PRO A 57 -29.09 8.97 -12.40
CA PRO A 57 -27.73 8.98 -11.87
C PRO A 57 -27.46 7.88 -10.84
N GLU A 58 -28.46 7.53 -10.05
CA GLU A 58 -28.38 6.43 -9.10
C GLU A 58 -28.24 5.07 -9.79
N GLN A 59 -28.95 4.84 -10.89
CA GLN A 59 -28.84 3.62 -11.67
C GLN A 59 -27.47 3.52 -12.33
N ILE A 60 -26.98 4.62 -12.94
CA ILE A 60 -25.63 4.68 -13.53
C ILE A 60 -24.58 4.36 -12.47
N TRP A 61 -24.70 4.90 -11.27
CA TRP A 61 -23.78 4.61 -10.19
C TRP A 61 -23.79 3.13 -9.79
N LYS A 62 -24.98 2.54 -9.61
CA LYS A 62 -25.12 1.10 -9.31
C LYS A 62 -24.47 0.24 -10.38
N ASP A 63 -24.73 0.54 -11.66
CA ASP A 63 -24.14 -0.19 -12.78
C ASP A 63 -22.62 -0.10 -12.80
N MET A 64 -22.05 1.10 -12.52
CA MET A 64 -20.60 1.30 -12.43
C MET A 64 -19.97 0.50 -11.29
N VAL A 65 -20.63 0.42 -10.14
CA VAL A 65 -20.14 -0.37 -8.99
C VAL A 65 -20.18 -1.86 -9.32
N LEU A 66 -21.23 -2.35 -9.96
CA LEU A 66 -21.34 -3.75 -10.39
C LEU A 66 -20.27 -4.09 -11.42
N GLU A 67 -20.10 -3.25 -12.46
CA GLU A 67 -19.07 -3.44 -13.48
C GLU A 67 -17.66 -3.44 -12.88
N ALA A 68 -17.40 -2.61 -11.87
CA ALA A 68 -16.11 -2.60 -11.17
C ALA A 68 -15.89 -3.88 -10.37
N ALA A 69 -16.94 -4.39 -9.69
CA ALA A 69 -16.87 -5.64 -8.94
C ALA A 69 -16.64 -6.88 -9.84
N GLU A 70 -17.22 -6.90 -11.03
CA GLU A 70 -17.02 -7.98 -12.02
C GLU A 70 -15.58 -8.04 -12.54
N LYS A 71 -14.82 -6.93 -12.45
CA LYS A 71 -13.42 -6.85 -12.88
C LYS A 71 -12.44 -7.26 -11.80
N GLU A 72 -12.89 -7.52 -10.57
CA GLU A 72 -12.01 -7.96 -9.49
C GLU A 72 -11.39 -9.33 -9.81
N LYS A 73 -10.08 -9.44 -9.56
CA LYS A 73 -9.32 -10.68 -9.74
C LYS A 73 -9.23 -11.42 -8.41
N THR A 74 -9.39 -12.73 -8.44
CA THR A 74 -9.26 -13.60 -7.26
C THR A 74 -8.16 -14.64 -7.40
N THR A 75 -7.53 -14.72 -8.57
CA THR A 75 -6.45 -15.64 -8.91
C THR A 75 -5.24 -14.91 -9.48
N ASP A 76 -4.09 -15.56 -9.49
CA ASP A 76 -2.82 -15.02 -10.00
C ASP A 76 -2.40 -13.70 -9.32
N LEU A 77 -2.64 -13.63 -8.01
CA LEU A 77 -2.27 -12.47 -7.20
C LEU A 77 -0.84 -12.61 -6.67
N PRO A 78 -0.09 -11.51 -6.56
CA PRO A 78 1.21 -11.54 -5.93
C PRO A 78 1.07 -11.94 -4.45
N PRO A 79 2.03 -12.67 -3.85
CA PRO A 79 2.01 -12.97 -2.43
C PRO A 79 2.15 -11.67 -1.63
N ILE A 80 1.26 -11.45 -0.67
CA ILE A 80 1.29 -10.31 0.24
C ILE A 80 1.49 -10.85 1.66
N ILE A 81 2.55 -10.41 2.32
CA ILE A 81 2.92 -10.85 3.66
C ILE A 81 2.95 -9.64 4.59
N ALA A 82 2.27 -9.74 5.71
CA ALA A 82 2.23 -8.71 6.73
C ALA A 82 2.71 -9.27 8.07
N THR A 83 3.77 -8.68 8.62
CA THR A 83 4.36 -9.13 9.87
C THR A 83 4.45 -8.00 10.89
N ASP A 84 4.27 -8.35 12.15
CA ASP A 84 4.51 -7.47 13.28
C ASP A 84 5.08 -8.28 14.45
N ILE A 85 5.88 -7.64 15.30
CA ILE A 85 6.40 -8.27 16.52
C ILE A 85 5.30 -8.47 17.55
N SER A 86 4.26 -7.63 17.54
CA SER A 86 3.10 -7.70 18.43
C SER A 86 2.04 -8.64 17.86
N PRO A 87 1.69 -9.75 18.55
CA PRO A 87 0.56 -10.59 18.18
C PRO A 87 -0.77 -9.83 18.10
N ASP A 88 -0.97 -8.86 19.02
CA ASP A 88 -2.19 -8.03 19.05
C ASP A 88 -2.29 -7.13 17.80
N ALA A 89 -1.17 -6.56 17.36
CA ALA A 89 -1.14 -5.79 16.12
C ALA A 89 -1.50 -6.67 14.90
N VAL A 90 -0.97 -7.89 14.84
CA VAL A 90 -1.30 -8.87 13.80
C VAL A 90 -2.78 -9.24 13.83
N GLN A 91 -3.34 -9.49 15.01
CA GLN A 91 -4.78 -9.78 15.15
C GLN A 91 -5.65 -8.61 14.69
N ASN A 92 -5.30 -7.39 15.05
CA ASN A 92 -6.00 -6.18 14.61
C ASN A 92 -5.90 -6.00 13.09
N ALA A 93 -4.73 -6.26 12.49
CA ALA A 93 -4.54 -6.22 11.06
C ALA A 93 -5.41 -7.26 10.32
N GLN A 94 -5.55 -8.48 10.88
CA GLN A 94 -6.44 -9.52 10.34
C GLN A 94 -7.91 -9.10 10.40
N LEU A 95 -8.36 -8.51 11.52
CA LEU A 95 -9.73 -8.00 11.65
C LEU A 95 -10.02 -6.89 10.64
N ASN A 96 -9.07 -5.96 10.45
CA ASN A 96 -9.20 -4.89 9.45
C ASN A 96 -9.22 -5.46 8.01
N ALA A 97 -8.37 -6.44 7.71
CA ALA A 97 -8.35 -7.11 6.41
C ALA A 97 -9.65 -7.89 6.14
N HIS A 98 -10.22 -8.52 7.18
CA HIS A 98 -11.51 -9.17 7.09
C HIS A 98 -12.64 -8.17 6.80
N ALA A 99 -12.65 -7.04 7.50
CA ALA A 99 -13.61 -5.95 7.26
C ALA A 99 -13.49 -5.37 5.84
N ALA A 100 -12.26 -5.34 5.29
CA ALA A 100 -12.00 -4.93 3.91
C ALA A 100 -12.28 -6.04 2.87
N GLY A 101 -12.57 -7.28 3.30
CA GLY A 101 -12.82 -8.41 2.42
C GLY A 101 -11.59 -8.93 1.67
N VAL A 102 -10.38 -8.75 2.24
CA VAL A 102 -9.11 -9.16 1.61
C VAL A 102 -8.24 -10.05 2.49
N ASN A 103 -8.78 -10.52 3.62
CA ASN A 103 -8.01 -11.33 4.58
C ASN A 103 -7.42 -12.61 3.96
N SER A 104 -8.12 -13.24 3.02
CA SER A 104 -7.67 -14.46 2.33
C SER A 104 -6.50 -14.23 1.38
N PHE A 105 -6.20 -12.99 1.02
CA PHE A 105 -5.13 -12.63 0.09
C PHE A 105 -3.84 -12.17 0.81
N ILE A 106 -3.85 -12.14 2.14
CA ILE A 106 -2.72 -11.66 2.95
C ILE A 106 -2.29 -12.75 3.93
N THR A 107 -1.00 -13.08 3.94
CA THR A 107 -0.40 -13.95 4.95
C THR A 107 0.05 -13.10 6.14
N PHE A 108 -0.53 -13.34 7.30
CA PHE A 108 -0.18 -12.64 8.54
C PHE A 108 0.72 -13.52 9.42
N LYS A 109 1.76 -12.92 10.03
CA LYS A 109 2.64 -13.63 10.98
C LYS A 109 3.12 -12.70 12.09
N ALA A 110 3.02 -13.15 13.34
CA ALA A 110 3.65 -12.48 14.47
C ALA A 110 5.12 -12.92 14.55
N CYS A 111 6.06 -12.02 14.23
CA CYS A 111 7.50 -12.24 14.32
C CYS A 111 8.25 -10.90 14.24
N ASP A 112 9.55 -10.93 14.60
CA ASP A 112 10.45 -9.83 14.26
C ASP A 112 10.49 -9.66 12.73
N PHE A 113 10.60 -8.42 12.25
CA PHE A 113 10.63 -8.15 10.81
C PHE A 113 11.78 -8.85 10.10
N ALA A 114 12.92 -9.05 10.79
CA ALA A 114 14.06 -9.76 10.24
C ALA A 114 13.77 -11.25 9.95
N ASP A 115 12.73 -11.83 10.58
CA ASP A 115 12.26 -13.20 10.38
C ASP A 115 11.07 -13.28 9.41
N THR A 116 10.75 -12.18 8.73
CA THR A 116 9.70 -12.18 7.70
C THR A 116 10.09 -13.10 6.56
N PRO A 117 9.24 -14.07 6.18
CA PRO A 117 9.49 -14.91 5.03
C PRO A 117 9.43 -14.08 3.75
N ILE A 118 10.53 -14.05 3.01
CA ILE A 118 10.60 -13.39 1.71
C ILE A 118 10.32 -14.42 0.62
N PRO A 119 9.28 -14.25 -0.21
CA PRO A 119 9.00 -15.15 -1.32
C PRO A 119 10.16 -15.16 -2.32
N PRO A 120 10.44 -16.29 -2.98
CA PRO A 120 11.41 -16.33 -4.06
C PRO A 120 11.05 -15.33 -5.15
N LEU A 121 12.04 -14.59 -5.65
CA LEU A 121 11.84 -13.68 -6.76
C LEU A 121 11.48 -14.45 -8.03
N ALA A 122 10.50 -13.98 -8.80
CA ALA A 122 10.05 -14.64 -10.02
C ALA A 122 11.16 -14.67 -11.10
N ASN A 123 12.04 -13.67 -11.12
CA ASN A 123 13.19 -13.57 -12.05
C ASN A 123 14.43 -13.00 -11.33
N PRO A 124 15.24 -13.82 -10.66
CA PRO A 124 16.40 -13.34 -9.92
C PRO A 124 17.51 -12.76 -10.81
N THR A 125 17.50 -13.01 -12.12
CA THR A 125 18.50 -12.56 -13.10
C THR A 125 18.01 -11.42 -13.99
N ALA A 126 16.83 -10.85 -13.75
CA ALA A 126 16.34 -9.72 -14.54
C ALA A 126 17.22 -8.49 -14.31
N ASP A 127 17.59 -7.83 -15.42
CA ASP A 127 18.28 -6.54 -15.39
C ASP A 127 17.35 -5.50 -14.69
N HIS A 128 17.67 -5.18 -13.45
CA HIS A 128 16.87 -4.30 -12.58
C HIS A 128 16.77 -2.86 -13.11
N SER A 129 17.57 -2.50 -14.11
CA SER A 129 17.53 -1.17 -14.74
C SER A 129 16.34 -0.99 -15.71
N LYS A 130 15.67 -2.08 -16.14
CA LYS A 130 14.65 -2.05 -17.22
C LYS A 130 13.35 -2.80 -16.91
N SER A 131 13.25 -3.52 -15.78
CA SER A 131 12.05 -4.28 -15.41
C SER A 131 11.38 -3.71 -14.17
N SER A 132 10.07 -3.96 -14.04
CA SER A 132 9.35 -3.69 -12.79
C SER A 132 10.07 -4.39 -11.63
N PRO A 133 10.14 -3.79 -10.43
CA PRO A 133 10.81 -4.40 -9.29
C PRO A 133 10.18 -5.76 -9.00
N ASN A 134 11.02 -6.75 -8.69
CA ASN A 134 10.58 -8.12 -8.40
C ASN A 134 9.70 -8.24 -7.14
N GLY A 135 9.52 -7.15 -6.43
CA GLY A 135 8.69 -7.04 -5.24
C GLY A 135 8.91 -5.72 -4.52
N VAL A 136 8.05 -5.45 -3.54
CA VAL A 136 8.13 -4.27 -2.69
C VAL A 136 8.16 -4.70 -1.23
N VAL A 137 9.06 -4.13 -0.45
CA VAL A 137 9.12 -4.28 1.00
C VAL A 137 8.88 -2.92 1.64
N PHE A 138 7.90 -2.83 2.52
CA PHE A 138 7.44 -1.55 3.04
C PHE A 138 7.49 -1.51 4.57
N PHE A 139 8.09 -0.45 5.11
CA PHE A 139 8.23 -0.20 6.54
C PHE A 139 7.55 1.10 6.97
N ASN A 140 6.84 1.04 8.08
CA ASN A 140 6.30 2.20 8.80
C ASN A 140 6.63 2.04 10.30
N PRO A 141 7.91 2.16 10.69
CA PRO A 141 8.35 2.03 12.06
C PRO A 141 7.92 3.21 12.91
N GLU A 142 8.17 3.15 14.21
CA GLU A 142 8.02 4.29 15.11
C GLU A 142 9.02 5.41 14.75
N TYR A 143 8.59 6.67 14.92
CA TYR A 143 9.40 7.86 14.57
C TYR A 143 10.08 8.53 15.77
N GLY A 144 9.86 8.02 17.00
CA GLY A 144 10.36 8.63 18.23
C GLY A 144 9.63 9.92 18.64
N ILE A 145 8.50 10.26 18.00
CA ILE A 145 7.75 11.50 18.29
C ILE A 145 6.75 11.28 19.45
N ARG A 146 6.27 10.07 19.63
CA ARG A 146 5.25 9.72 20.65
C ARG A 146 5.70 8.63 21.62
N LEU A 147 6.57 7.74 21.20
CA LEU A 147 7.04 6.56 21.95
C LEU A 147 8.45 6.19 21.49
N GLY A 148 9.29 5.70 22.40
CA GLY A 148 10.62 5.17 22.13
C GLY A 148 11.76 6.15 22.43
N ASP A 149 12.87 5.61 22.98
CA ASP A 149 14.13 6.34 23.09
C ASP A 149 14.73 6.49 21.67
N PRO A 150 15.09 7.70 21.21
CA PRO A 150 15.72 7.91 19.89
C PRO A 150 16.92 6.98 19.65
N LYS A 151 17.73 6.66 20.66
CA LYS A 151 18.89 5.78 20.52
C LYS A 151 18.52 4.31 20.27
N GLU A 152 17.43 3.82 20.87
CA GLU A 152 16.92 2.48 20.61
C GLU A 152 16.40 2.37 19.17
N LEU A 153 15.76 3.43 18.67
CA LEU A 153 15.26 3.49 17.30
C LEU A 153 16.37 3.55 16.26
N GLU A 154 17.54 4.15 16.55
CA GLU A 154 18.69 4.11 15.64
C GLU A 154 19.08 2.67 15.30
N GLY A 155 19.15 1.78 16.30
CA GLY A 155 19.41 0.36 16.11
C GLY A 155 18.34 -0.34 15.28
N VAL A 156 17.07 0.01 15.45
CA VAL A 156 15.97 -0.55 14.66
C VAL A 156 16.10 -0.16 13.18
N TYR A 157 16.38 1.12 12.90
CA TYR A 157 16.52 1.60 11.52
C TYR A 157 17.78 1.03 10.84
N ALA A 158 18.88 0.85 11.55
CA ALA A 158 20.07 0.17 11.03
C ALA A 158 19.77 -1.29 10.67
N ARG A 159 19.02 -2.02 11.53
CA ARG A 159 18.55 -3.39 11.22
C ARG A 159 17.60 -3.44 10.03
N ILE A 160 16.76 -2.43 9.82
CA ILE A 160 15.93 -2.34 8.62
C ILE A 160 16.81 -2.26 7.37
N GLY A 161 17.85 -1.42 7.39
CA GLY A 161 18.80 -1.31 6.28
C GLY A 161 19.50 -2.64 5.99
N GLN A 162 19.99 -3.31 7.01
CA GLN A 162 20.62 -4.62 6.89
C GLN A 162 19.65 -5.66 6.30
N PHE A 163 18.41 -5.73 6.81
CA PHE A 163 17.40 -6.65 6.30
C PHE A 163 17.08 -6.39 4.82
N LEU A 164 16.88 -5.12 4.44
CA LEU A 164 16.64 -4.73 3.06
C LEU A 164 17.79 -5.17 2.15
N HIS A 165 19.03 -4.91 2.54
CA HIS A 165 20.21 -5.26 1.76
C HIS A 165 20.42 -6.78 1.64
N GLU A 166 20.34 -7.51 2.76
CA GLU A 166 20.70 -8.93 2.79
C GLU A 166 19.58 -9.86 2.33
N LYS A 167 18.31 -9.50 2.62
CA LYS A 167 17.15 -10.37 2.37
C LYS A 167 16.30 -9.94 1.19
N CYS A 168 16.35 -8.65 0.81
CA CYS A 168 15.46 -8.07 -0.17
C CYS A 168 16.20 -7.50 -1.39
N ALA A 169 17.43 -7.99 -1.64
CA ALA A 169 18.21 -7.56 -2.82
C ALA A 169 17.39 -7.71 -4.11
N GLY A 170 17.40 -6.71 -4.97
CA GLY A 170 16.63 -6.66 -6.21
C GLY A 170 15.14 -6.29 -6.05
N MET A 171 14.66 -6.09 -4.82
CA MET A 171 13.33 -5.55 -4.53
C MET A 171 13.38 -4.02 -4.35
N THR A 172 12.23 -3.37 -4.34
CA THR A 172 12.14 -1.97 -3.94
C THR A 172 11.78 -1.86 -2.45
N GLY A 173 12.64 -1.23 -1.68
CA GLY A 173 12.36 -0.86 -0.28
C GLY A 173 11.58 0.44 -0.20
N GLY A 174 10.61 0.51 0.69
CA GLY A 174 9.88 1.71 1.07
C GLY A 174 9.92 1.92 2.57
N LEU A 175 10.28 3.13 3.02
CA LEU A 175 10.31 3.51 4.43
C LEU A 175 9.57 4.83 4.64
N ILE A 176 8.53 4.80 5.46
CA ILE A 176 7.88 6.01 5.96
C ILE A 176 8.49 6.40 7.30
N THR A 177 8.86 7.66 7.44
CA THR A 177 9.27 8.20 8.74
C THR A 177 9.02 9.71 8.84
N GLY A 178 8.66 10.16 10.04
CA GLY A 178 8.64 11.57 10.43
C GLY A 178 9.98 12.05 10.98
N ASN A 179 11.00 11.17 11.06
CA ASN A 179 12.34 11.53 11.59
C ASN A 179 13.41 11.27 10.52
N PRO A 180 13.89 12.32 9.83
CA PRO A 180 14.91 12.20 8.80
C PRO A 180 16.27 11.71 9.30
N ASP A 181 16.59 11.93 10.57
CA ASP A 181 17.87 11.50 11.14
C ASP A 181 17.89 9.99 11.33
N LEU A 182 16.77 9.39 11.79
CA LEU A 182 16.61 7.95 11.83
C LEU A 182 16.66 7.32 10.42
N ALA A 183 16.12 7.98 9.39
CA ALA A 183 16.19 7.47 8.03
C ALA A 183 17.64 7.33 7.52
N ARG A 184 18.59 8.12 8.03
CA ARG A 184 20.01 8.01 7.69
C ARG A 184 20.66 6.73 8.21
N MET A 185 20.11 6.15 9.29
CA MET A 185 20.60 4.92 9.90
C MET A 185 20.34 3.69 9.02
N VAL A 186 19.41 3.76 8.06
CA VAL A 186 19.16 2.69 7.08
C VAL A 186 20.36 2.44 6.17
N ASP A 187 21.17 3.47 5.92
CA ASP A 187 22.44 3.44 5.17
C ASP A 187 22.38 2.79 3.77
N LEU A 188 21.24 2.88 3.11
CA LEU A 188 21.05 2.48 1.71
C LEU A 188 20.93 3.70 0.80
N TYR A 189 21.16 3.50 -0.50
CA TYR A 189 20.85 4.50 -1.52
C TYR A 189 19.33 4.64 -1.67
N TYR A 190 18.82 5.86 -1.60
CA TYR A 190 17.43 6.16 -1.95
C TYR A 190 17.36 7.05 -3.19
N ALA A 191 16.57 6.63 -4.18
CA ALA A 191 16.38 7.41 -5.41
C ALA A 191 15.37 8.54 -5.22
N THR A 192 14.41 8.37 -4.32
CA THR A 192 13.29 9.31 -4.16
C THR A 192 12.95 9.50 -2.70
N ARG A 193 12.61 10.76 -2.36
CA ARG A 193 12.10 11.17 -1.05
C ARG A 193 10.83 11.99 -1.25
N ILE A 194 9.68 11.41 -0.95
CA ILE A 194 8.37 12.03 -1.17
C ILE A 194 7.87 12.62 0.15
N PRO A 195 7.63 13.94 0.24
CA PRO A 195 7.04 14.56 1.42
C PRO A 195 5.52 14.32 1.46
N PHE A 196 4.99 14.06 2.66
CA PHE A 196 3.56 13.98 2.90
C PHE A 196 3.26 14.15 4.40
N PHE A 197 1.97 14.34 4.74
CA PHE A 197 1.54 14.45 6.13
C PHE A 197 0.81 13.18 6.57
N ASN A 198 1.24 12.61 7.71
CA ASN A 198 0.51 11.56 8.41
C ASN A 198 -0.21 12.18 9.62
N GLY A 199 -1.45 12.60 9.42
CA GLY A 199 -2.14 13.50 10.35
C GLY A 199 -1.38 14.83 10.48
N PRO A 200 -0.99 15.27 11.69
CA PRO A 200 -0.21 16.50 11.89
C PRO A 200 1.31 16.29 11.69
N ILE A 201 1.78 15.06 11.47
CA ILE A 201 3.20 14.74 11.41
C ILE A 201 3.70 14.93 9.97
N ASP A 202 4.74 15.74 9.80
CA ASP A 202 5.46 15.89 8.52
C ASP A 202 6.36 14.67 8.30
N CYS A 203 5.97 13.82 7.36
CA CYS A 203 6.62 12.56 7.05
C CYS A 203 7.31 12.59 5.68
N ARG A 204 8.19 11.62 5.49
CA ARG A 204 8.83 11.34 4.20
C ARG A 204 8.72 9.85 3.89
N LEU A 205 8.41 9.54 2.64
CA LEU A 205 8.59 8.21 2.08
C LEU A 205 9.94 8.18 1.36
N PHE A 206 10.84 7.35 1.86
CA PHE A 206 12.10 7.02 1.19
C PHE A 206 11.92 5.78 0.33
N VAL A 207 12.40 5.81 -0.91
CA VAL A 207 12.34 4.69 -1.85
C VAL A 207 13.75 4.22 -2.17
N TYR A 208 14.05 2.97 -1.86
CA TYR A 208 15.33 2.29 -2.03
C TYR A 208 15.24 1.29 -3.18
N PRO A 209 15.62 1.66 -4.42
CA PRO A 209 15.60 0.75 -5.56
C PRO A 209 16.68 -0.34 -5.37
N GLY A 210 16.33 -1.59 -5.68
CA GLY A 210 17.24 -2.73 -5.55
C GLY A 210 17.71 -3.06 -4.13
N CYS A 211 17.38 -2.23 -3.13
CA CYS A 211 17.92 -2.31 -1.76
C CYS A 211 19.46 -2.27 -1.71
N GLU A 212 20.08 -1.47 -2.56
CA GLU A 212 21.53 -1.38 -2.76
C GLU A 212 22.20 -0.38 -1.80
N THR A 213 23.47 -0.63 -1.49
CA THR A 213 24.29 0.29 -0.69
C THR A 213 24.76 1.51 -1.50
N LYS A 214 25.08 2.61 -0.83
CA LYS A 214 25.47 3.89 -1.44
C LYS A 214 26.71 3.87 -2.37
N GLY A 215 27.39 2.76 -2.51
CA GLY A 215 28.63 2.63 -3.30
C GLY A 215 28.54 1.67 -4.49
N GLN A 216 27.37 1.16 -4.84
CA GLN A 216 27.19 0.14 -5.90
C GLN A 216 26.52 0.69 -7.18
N LEU A 217 26.40 2.02 -7.31
CA LEU A 217 25.88 2.72 -8.49
C LEU A 217 27.01 3.28 -9.36
#